data_3ec3046e8e42b9e2f2e7d5623ff5f322
#
_entry.id   3ec3046e8e42b9e2f2e7d5623ff5f322
#
_cell.length_a   1.000
_cell.length_b   1.000
_cell.length_c   1.000
_cell.angle_alpha   90.00
_cell.angle_beta   90.00
_cell.angle_gamma   90.00
#
_symmetry.space_group_name_H-M   'P 1'
#
loop_
_entity.id
_entity.type
_entity.pdbx_description
1 polymer ?
#
loop_
_entity_poly.entity_id
_entity_poly.type
_entity_poly.pdbx_seq_one_letter_code
_entity_poly.pdbx_strand_id
1 'polypeptide(L)'
;MKKMKVLLLMLLAVCSVSIPARAGNYRNVFVEMGYQPAEVDAKVKEVFNDVFRGPNKVYFEVGDTLGYVSDIKNHDARTEGMSYGMMIAVQMNEKDIFDRLWRWSKKYMQHQNGQREGYFAWSCKVDGTRNAEGAASDGELYYITALLFASNRWGNNTGINYKAEAQHILNCIQPREYTPAPRRGGGGFPGFDSQQQGPQKMYLIDPETRLITFTPDGFGQRFTDPSYHIPVFYEVWAKYADDGRSDYWLDCAKRSRAFLHKATNEKTGLNPDMCNYDGSELQMPRFPGRPQQQQAAPRRNGSSNFRYDSWRVPMNITLDYEWSGADAVWQRQYGERIQNFFYSQGIDKFVDQYRVDGSLPEGDEILQAGGFRKLRHSIGLVSTLAAASILCQHEKKKEFVDALWKARHEPFEDGYFDAYYDGLLRLFAFMHLSGNYRIIEKK
;
A
#
# COMPACT_ATOMS: atom_id res chain seq x y z
N MET A 1 0.50 -63.90 41.08
CA MET A 1 1.42 -63.32 40.05
C MET A 1 0.65 -62.27 39.25
N LYS A 2 0.73 -61.02 39.65
CA LYS A 2 0.05 -59.87 38.96
C LYS A 2 1.04 -59.22 38.00
N LYS A 3 0.74 -59.24 36.69
CA LYS A 3 1.52 -58.54 35.65
C LYS A 3 1.14 -57.07 35.69
N MET A 4 2.10 -56.23 36.06
CA MET A 4 2.00 -54.78 36.02
C MET A 4 2.34 -54.29 34.60
N LYS A 5 1.35 -53.72 33.89
CA LYS A 5 1.58 -53.06 32.61
C LYS A 5 2.06 -51.64 32.88
N VAL A 6 3.32 -51.36 32.52
CA VAL A 6 3.87 -50.00 32.53
C VAL A 6 3.41 -49.30 31.26
N LEU A 7 2.59 -48.27 31.40
CA LEU A 7 2.14 -47.41 30.32
C LEU A 7 3.17 -46.26 30.18
N LEU A 8 3.96 -46.26 29.12
CA LEU A 8 4.93 -45.23 28.80
C LEU A 8 4.18 -44.09 28.10
N LEU A 9 3.90 -43.02 28.82
CA LEU A 9 3.42 -41.75 28.22
C LEU A 9 4.63 -41.03 27.62
N MET A 10 4.74 -41.01 26.30
CA MET A 10 5.59 -40.04 25.59
C MET A 10 4.95 -38.68 25.63
N LEU A 11 5.44 -37.79 26.48
CA LEU A 11 5.19 -36.35 26.37
C LEU A 11 5.97 -35.82 25.17
N LEU A 12 5.29 -35.52 24.06
CA LEU A 12 5.82 -34.67 23.00
C LEU A 12 5.88 -33.25 23.55
N ALA A 13 7.04 -32.83 24.02
CA ALA A 13 7.32 -31.42 24.27
C ALA A 13 7.42 -30.72 22.91
N VAL A 14 6.33 -30.06 22.50
CA VAL A 14 6.38 -29.06 21.43
C VAL A 14 7.16 -27.88 21.97
N CYS A 15 8.47 -27.88 21.71
CA CYS A 15 9.28 -26.67 21.88
C CYS A 15 8.79 -25.65 20.88
N SER A 16 7.86 -24.80 21.32
CA SER A 16 7.59 -23.51 20.66
C SER A 16 8.86 -22.67 20.79
N VAL A 17 9.71 -22.73 19.76
CA VAL A 17 10.79 -21.76 19.59
C VAL A 17 10.11 -20.41 19.31
N SER A 18 9.83 -19.69 20.37
CA SER A 18 9.55 -18.27 20.28
C SER A 18 10.84 -17.58 19.83
N ILE A 19 10.96 -17.34 18.52
CA ILE A 19 12.00 -16.47 18.00
C ILE A 19 11.59 -15.07 18.49
N PRO A 20 12.39 -14.44 19.38
CA PRO A 20 12.08 -13.07 19.80
C PRO A 20 12.07 -12.19 18.54
N ALA A 21 11.04 -11.38 18.39
CA ALA A 21 10.97 -10.35 17.37
C ALA A 21 12.23 -9.47 17.52
N ARG A 22 13.20 -9.66 16.65
CA ARG A 22 14.41 -8.84 16.59
C ARG A 22 14.04 -7.54 15.89
N ALA A 23 13.50 -6.58 16.62
CA ALA A 23 13.49 -5.21 16.15
C ALA A 23 14.93 -4.80 15.78
N GLY A 24 15.16 -4.48 14.51
CA GLY A 24 16.37 -3.77 14.09
C GLY A 24 17.41 -4.54 13.27
N ASN A 25 17.20 -5.80 12.89
CA ASN A 25 18.13 -6.49 12.00
C ASN A 25 17.52 -6.65 10.59
N TYR A 26 17.51 -5.55 9.85
CA TYR A 26 17.01 -5.52 8.46
C TYR A 26 18.00 -6.24 7.54
N ARG A 27 17.55 -7.35 6.96
CA ARG A 27 18.37 -8.23 6.11
C ARG A 27 18.66 -7.59 4.76
N ASN A 28 19.89 -7.74 4.28
CA ASN A 28 20.19 -7.47 2.88
C ASN A 28 20.06 -8.77 2.07
N VAL A 29 18.87 -8.99 1.51
CA VAL A 29 18.54 -10.22 0.79
C VAL A 29 19.31 -10.33 -0.53
N PHE A 30 19.63 -9.21 -1.18
CA PHE A 30 20.53 -9.26 -2.35
C PHE A 30 21.89 -9.85 -1.99
N VAL A 31 22.48 -9.41 -0.88
CA VAL A 31 23.78 -9.97 -0.43
C VAL A 31 23.64 -11.45 -0.06
N GLU A 32 22.54 -11.86 0.58
CA GLU A 32 22.25 -13.27 0.87
C GLU A 32 22.10 -14.11 -0.40
N MET A 33 21.67 -13.51 -1.53
CA MET A 33 21.56 -14.16 -2.83
C MET A 33 22.85 -14.12 -3.65
N GLY A 34 23.93 -13.52 -3.11
CA GLY A 34 25.26 -13.51 -3.73
C GLY A 34 25.69 -12.23 -4.44
N TYR A 35 24.86 -11.17 -4.38
CA TYR A 35 25.25 -9.86 -4.92
C TYR A 35 26.26 -9.16 -4.00
N GLN A 36 27.18 -8.38 -4.57
CA GLN A 36 28.16 -7.66 -3.75
C GLN A 36 27.55 -6.44 -3.08
N PRO A 37 27.85 -6.16 -1.78
CA PRO A 37 27.27 -5.02 -1.07
C PRO A 37 27.40 -3.69 -1.82
N ALA A 38 28.57 -3.41 -2.39
CA ALA A 38 28.81 -2.16 -3.14
C ALA A 38 27.95 -2.06 -4.41
N GLU A 39 27.68 -3.18 -5.09
CA GLU A 39 26.79 -3.24 -6.25
C GLU A 39 25.33 -3.00 -5.85
N VAL A 40 24.92 -3.55 -4.70
CA VAL A 40 23.58 -3.32 -4.15
C VAL A 40 23.37 -1.85 -3.80
N ASP A 41 24.33 -1.21 -3.12
CA ASP A 41 24.27 0.21 -2.79
C ASP A 41 24.23 1.10 -4.04
N ALA A 42 25.03 0.76 -5.05
CA ALA A 42 25.04 1.47 -6.33
C ALA A 42 23.68 1.32 -7.06
N LYS A 43 23.11 0.10 -7.04
CA LYS A 43 21.83 -0.19 -7.69
C LYS A 43 20.66 0.50 -7.01
N VAL A 44 20.62 0.54 -5.68
CA VAL A 44 19.61 1.31 -4.94
C VAL A 44 19.67 2.80 -5.30
N LYS A 45 20.88 3.38 -5.40
CA LYS A 45 21.06 4.77 -5.83
C LYS A 45 20.65 5.00 -7.29
N GLU A 46 20.97 4.05 -8.17
CA GLU A 46 20.55 4.09 -9.58
C GLU A 46 19.02 4.15 -9.66
N VAL A 47 18.32 3.21 -9.01
CA VAL A 47 16.85 3.14 -9.02
C VAL A 47 16.22 4.38 -8.38
N PHE A 48 16.82 4.91 -7.31
CA PHE A 48 16.39 6.19 -6.74
C PHE A 48 16.53 7.33 -7.76
N ASN A 49 17.65 7.40 -8.45
CA ASN A 49 17.88 8.44 -9.47
C ASN A 49 16.93 8.30 -10.67
N ASP A 50 16.57 7.07 -11.09
CA ASP A 50 15.57 6.85 -12.14
C ASP A 50 14.23 7.54 -11.79
N VAL A 51 13.79 7.42 -10.54
CA VAL A 51 12.51 7.98 -10.06
C VAL A 51 12.57 9.48 -9.80
N PHE A 52 13.69 9.99 -9.27
CA PHE A 52 13.77 11.37 -8.77
C PHE A 52 14.58 12.32 -9.64
N ARG A 53 15.53 11.84 -10.45
CA ARG A 53 16.54 12.69 -11.15
C ARG A 53 16.73 12.35 -12.63
N GLY A 54 16.43 11.12 -13.04
CA GLY A 54 16.67 10.59 -14.39
C GLY A 54 15.73 11.15 -15.46
N PRO A 55 15.89 10.70 -16.71
CA PRO A 55 15.04 11.16 -17.82
C PRO A 55 13.58 10.74 -17.70
N ASN A 56 13.31 9.64 -17.01
CA ASN A 56 11.97 9.12 -16.75
C ASN A 56 11.46 9.45 -15.33
N LYS A 57 12.07 10.46 -14.69
CA LYS A 57 11.70 10.87 -13.34
C LYS A 57 10.24 11.25 -13.24
N VAL A 58 9.67 10.97 -12.08
CA VAL A 58 8.29 11.39 -11.71
C VAL A 58 8.27 12.53 -10.70
N TYR A 59 9.42 12.89 -10.13
CA TYR A 59 9.58 14.02 -9.21
C TYR A 59 9.97 15.30 -9.95
N PHE A 60 9.28 16.40 -9.60
CA PHE A 60 9.51 17.73 -10.19
C PHE A 60 9.54 18.81 -9.12
N GLU A 61 10.49 19.72 -9.23
CA GLU A 61 10.60 20.91 -8.38
C GLU A 61 9.82 22.07 -8.96
N VAL A 62 9.24 22.89 -8.08
CA VAL A 62 8.49 24.11 -8.43
C VAL A 62 9.00 25.26 -7.60
N GLY A 63 9.69 26.19 -8.23
CA GLY A 63 10.36 27.28 -7.54
C GLY A 63 11.36 26.77 -6.50
N ASP A 64 11.60 27.55 -5.47
CA ASP A 64 12.66 27.27 -4.51
C ASP A 64 12.26 26.29 -3.40
N THR A 65 10.95 26.08 -3.18
CA THR A 65 10.49 25.41 -1.96
C THR A 65 9.47 24.30 -2.13
N LEU A 66 8.90 24.13 -3.32
CA LEU A 66 7.85 23.17 -3.62
C LEU A 66 8.36 22.07 -4.54
N GLY A 67 7.74 20.90 -4.47
CA GLY A 67 7.97 19.79 -5.38
C GLY A 67 6.81 18.80 -5.34
N TYR A 68 6.61 18.07 -6.42
CA TYR A 68 5.57 17.07 -6.52
C TYR A 68 6.04 15.81 -7.25
N VAL A 69 5.35 14.71 -6.98
CA VAL A 69 5.42 13.47 -7.76
C VAL A 69 4.21 13.42 -8.66
N SER A 70 4.44 13.23 -9.95
CA SER A 70 3.39 13.20 -10.98
C SER A 70 3.12 11.79 -11.47
N ASP A 71 1.85 11.42 -11.55
CA ASP A 71 1.43 10.40 -12.50
C ASP A 71 1.52 11.01 -13.90
N ILE A 72 2.59 10.64 -14.61
CA ILE A 72 2.96 11.25 -15.90
C ILE A 72 1.87 11.06 -16.94
N LYS A 73 1.18 9.91 -16.94
CA LYS A 73 0.12 9.61 -17.91
C LYS A 73 -1.14 10.44 -17.70
N ASN A 74 -1.48 10.65 -16.42
CA ASN A 74 -2.68 11.37 -16.05
C ASN A 74 -2.42 12.88 -15.87
N HIS A 75 -1.16 13.31 -15.93
CA HIS A 75 -0.73 14.70 -15.72
C HIS A 75 -1.27 15.28 -14.42
N ASP A 76 -1.26 14.46 -13.35
CA ASP A 76 -1.71 14.86 -12.03
C ASP A 76 -0.74 14.42 -10.93
N ALA A 77 -0.85 15.05 -9.78
CA ALA A 77 -0.20 14.64 -8.54
C ALA A 77 -1.26 13.99 -7.65
N ARG A 78 -0.96 12.80 -7.13
CA ARG A 78 -1.86 12.01 -6.27
C ARG A 78 -1.29 11.89 -4.87
N THR A 79 -2.15 11.80 -3.86
CA THR A 79 -1.72 11.59 -2.47
C THR A 79 -0.88 10.34 -2.31
N GLU A 80 -1.16 9.28 -3.09
CA GLU A 80 -0.35 8.07 -3.18
C GLU A 80 1.11 8.40 -3.51
N GLY A 81 1.38 8.96 -4.69
CA GLY A 81 2.74 9.25 -5.13
C GLY A 81 3.45 10.30 -4.29
N MET A 82 2.72 11.32 -3.81
CA MET A 82 3.25 12.35 -2.94
C MET A 82 3.71 11.76 -1.60
N SER A 83 2.89 10.94 -0.97
CA SER A 83 3.20 10.32 0.31
C SER A 83 4.27 9.21 0.19
N TYR A 84 4.26 8.45 -0.91
CA TYR A 84 5.35 7.50 -1.24
C TYR A 84 6.68 8.22 -1.44
N GLY A 85 6.68 9.33 -2.20
CA GLY A 85 7.86 10.17 -2.37
C GLY A 85 8.43 10.66 -1.05
N MET A 86 7.56 11.08 -0.10
CA MET A 86 7.98 11.48 1.24
C MET A 86 8.55 10.30 2.04
N MET A 87 7.91 9.13 2.00
CA MET A 87 8.42 7.93 2.67
C MET A 87 9.80 7.54 2.11
N ILE A 88 9.96 7.50 0.82
CA ILE A 88 11.24 7.21 0.16
C ILE A 88 12.29 8.26 0.57
N ALA A 89 11.95 9.55 0.50
CA ALA A 89 12.87 10.65 0.84
C ALA A 89 13.34 10.57 2.30
N VAL A 90 12.44 10.27 3.26
CA VAL A 90 12.86 10.11 4.65
C VAL A 90 13.72 8.87 4.86
N GLN A 91 13.48 7.78 4.16
CA GLN A 91 14.30 6.57 4.23
C GLN A 91 15.70 6.79 3.62
N MET A 92 15.78 7.48 2.49
CA MET A 92 17.02 7.78 1.79
C MET A 92 17.79 8.99 2.35
N ASN A 93 17.23 9.65 3.39
CA ASN A 93 17.78 10.85 4.03
C ASN A 93 17.84 12.09 3.10
N GLU A 94 16.91 12.20 2.18
CA GLU A 94 16.76 13.30 1.22
C GLU A 94 15.78 14.36 1.78
N LYS A 95 16.26 15.14 2.75
CA LYS A 95 15.41 16.10 3.50
C LYS A 95 14.79 17.17 2.60
N ASP A 96 15.54 17.72 1.64
CA ASP A 96 15.02 18.78 0.76
C ASP A 96 13.86 18.28 -0.11
N ILE A 97 13.98 17.08 -0.68
CA ILE A 97 12.89 16.43 -1.44
C ILE A 97 11.66 16.24 -0.55
N PHE A 98 11.86 15.72 0.68
CA PHE A 98 10.78 15.53 1.64
C PHE A 98 10.05 16.84 1.95
N ASP A 99 10.79 17.88 2.27
CA ASP A 99 10.25 19.18 2.65
C ASP A 99 9.47 19.83 1.49
N ARG A 100 9.96 19.70 0.26
CA ARG A 100 9.29 20.21 -0.96
C ARG A 100 7.99 19.48 -1.21
N LEU A 101 7.98 18.14 -1.10
CA LEU A 101 6.78 17.32 -1.26
C LEU A 101 5.74 17.65 -0.18
N TRP A 102 6.17 17.77 1.08
CA TRP A 102 5.26 18.14 2.17
C TRP A 102 4.64 19.53 1.97
N ARG A 103 5.46 20.54 1.64
CA ARG A 103 4.96 21.90 1.42
C ARG A 103 3.95 21.96 0.26
N TRP A 104 4.21 21.21 -0.82
CA TRP A 104 3.28 21.13 -1.96
C TRP A 104 1.97 20.46 -1.56
N SER A 105 2.03 19.29 -0.89
CA SER A 105 0.86 18.57 -0.40
C SER A 105 0.02 19.41 0.54
N LYS A 106 0.67 20.09 1.50
CA LYS A 106 0.00 20.96 2.46
C LYS A 106 -0.68 22.15 1.80
N LYS A 107 -0.02 22.76 0.80
CA LYS A 107 -0.52 23.96 0.11
C LYS A 107 -1.71 23.66 -0.79
N TYR A 108 -1.66 22.58 -1.55
CA TYR A 108 -2.60 22.35 -2.64
C TYR A 108 -3.59 21.21 -2.35
N MET A 109 -3.15 20.14 -1.70
CA MET A 109 -4.00 18.97 -1.45
C MET A 109 -4.72 19.06 -0.10
N GLN A 110 -4.01 19.41 0.99
CA GLN A 110 -4.60 19.39 2.32
C GLN A 110 -5.68 20.45 2.49
N HIS A 111 -6.82 20.04 3.02
CA HIS A 111 -7.87 20.96 3.45
C HIS A 111 -7.45 21.62 4.77
N GLN A 112 -7.32 22.95 4.73
CA GLN A 112 -6.84 23.75 5.88
C GLN A 112 -7.96 24.12 6.85
N ASN A 113 -9.21 23.95 6.47
CA ASN A 113 -10.39 24.28 7.26
C ASN A 113 -11.63 23.55 6.73
N GLY A 114 -12.76 23.70 7.43
CA GLY A 114 -14.04 23.15 7.03
C GLY A 114 -14.18 21.66 7.39
N GLN A 115 -15.19 21.03 6.81
CA GLN A 115 -15.56 19.66 7.18
C GLN A 115 -14.50 18.62 6.81
N ARG A 116 -13.64 18.89 5.83
CA ARG A 116 -12.55 18.02 5.38
C ARG A 116 -11.19 18.42 5.94
N GLU A 117 -11.13 19.35 6.89
CA GLU A 117 -9.86 19.78 7.50
C GLU A 117 -8.97 18.60 7.85
N GLY A 118 -7.69 18.71 7.48
CA GLY A 118 -6.66 17.71 7.74
C GLY A 118 -6.62 16.53 6.75
N TYR A 119 -7.70 16.28 6.00
CA TYR A 119 -7.69 15.33 4.88
C TYR A 119 -7.13 15.97 3.62
N PHE A 120 -6.75 15.15 2.65
CA PHE A 120 -6.15 15.61 1.39
C PHE A 120 -7.05 15.32 0.20
N ALA A 121 -7.19 16.26 -0.71
CA ALA A 121 -7.71 16.00 -2.04
C ALA A 121 -6.83 14.97 -2.74
N TRP A 122 -7.36 13.81 -3.10
CA TRP A 122 -6.56 12.67 -3.54
C TRP A 122 -5.80 12.93 -4.86
N SER A 123 -6.29 13.86 -5.70
CA SER A 123 -5.67 14.21 -6.98
C SER A 123 -5.77 15.71 -7.24
N CYS A 124 -4.65 16.30 -7.65
CA CYS A 124 -4.52 17.66 -8.13
C CYS A 124 -3.77 17.68 -9.47
N LYS A 125 -4.11 18.64 -10.32
CA LYS A 125 -3.25 18.98 -11.46
C LYS A 125 -1.89 19.46 -10.95
N VAL A 126 -0.89 19.41 -11.82
CA VAL A 126 0.48 19.83 -11.46
C VAL A 126 0.59 21.33 -11.15
N ASP A 127 -0.40 22.13 -11.51
CA ASP A 127 -0.53 23.55 -11.12
C ASP A 127 -1.16 23.75 -9.73
N GLY A 128 -1.58 22.68 -9.07
CA GLY A 128 -2.22 22.67 -7.77
C GLY A 128 -3.76 22.76 -7.80
N THR A 129 -4.38 22.85 -8.97
CA THR A 129 -5.84 22.80 -9.09
C THR A 129 -6.34 21.40 -8.72
N ARG A 130 -7.27 21.29 -7.78
CA ARG A 130 -7.83 20.01 -7.36
C ARG A 130 -8.71 19.39 -8.45
N ASN A 131 -8.46 18.13 -8.77
CA ASN A 131 -9.32 17.32 -9.64
C ASN A 131 -10.52 16.77 -8.87
N ALA A 132 -10.36 16.55 -7.57
CA ALA A 132 -11.39 16.07 -6.65
C ALA A 132 -11.16 16.63 -5.24
N GLU A 133 -12.25 16.76 -4.47
CA GLU A 133 -12.17 17.24 -3.08
C GLU A 133 -12.10 16.09 -2.06
N GLY A 134 -12.44 14.87 -2.46
CA GLY A 134 -12.40 13.68 -1.61
C GLY A 134 -10.99 13.19 -1.34
N ALA A 135 -10.83 12.45 -0.27
CA ALA A 135 -9.57 11.78 0.09
C ALA A 135 -9.58 10.31 -0.37
N ALA A 136 -8.38 9.76 -0.60
CA ALA A 136 -8.12 8.34 -0.72
C ALA A 136 -7.29 7.92 0.50
N SER A 137 -7.80 6.94 1.26
CA SER A 137 -7.32 6.70 2.64
C SER A 137 -5.85 6.24 2.74
N ASP A 138 -5.27 5.67 1.69
CA ASP A 138 -3.87 5.22 1.66
C ASP A 138 -2.86 6.36 1.79
N GLY A 139 -3.16 7.52 1.19
CA GLY A 139 -2.28 8.69 1.27
C GLY A 139 -2.06 9.16 2.70
N GLU A 140 -3.13 9.25 3.50
CA GLU A 140 -3.07 9.66 4.89
C GLU A 140 -2.19 8.75 5.74
N LEU A 141 -2.22 7.43 5.50
CA LEU A 141 -1.37 6.47 6.21
C LEU A 141 0.11 6.78 6.03
N TYR A 142 0.52 6.96 4.79
CA TYR A 142 1.91 7.25 4.44
C TYR A 142 2.33 8.64 4.90
N TYR A 143 1.48 9.67 4.76
CA TYR A 143 1.79 11.03 5.24
C TYR A 143 2.10 11.03 6.74
N ILE A 144 1.21 10.45 7.56
CA ILE A 144 1.39 10.39 9.02
C ILE A 144 2.69 9.68 9.37
N THR A 145 2.91 8.49 8.80
CA THR A 145 4.07 7.66 9.12
C THR A 145 5.37 8.32 8.67
N ALA A 146 5.41 8.91 7.46
CA ALA A 146 6.57 9.61 6.95
C ALA A 146 6.91 10.86 7.77
N LEU A 147 5.90 11.62 8.22
CA LEU A 147 6.09 12.78 9.11
C LEU A 147 6.63 12.37 10.49
N LEU A 148 6.15 11.27 11.08
CA LEU A 148 6.69 10.74 12.33
C LEU A 148 8.16 10.32 12.15
N PHE A 149 8.51 9.70 11.05
CA PHE A 149 9.90 9.35 10.74
C PHE A 149 10.78 10.59 10.48
N ALA A 150 10.25 11.60 9.82
CA ALA A 150 10.94 12.87 9.63
C ALA A 150 11.24 13.55 10.98
N SER A 151 10.27 13.56 11.89
CA SER A 151 10.44 14.02 13.26
C SER A 151 11.57 13.28 13.99
N ASN A 152 11.59 11.94 13.86
CA ASN A 152 12.61 11.11 14.50
C ASN A 152 14.01 11.31 13.89
N ARG A 153 14.09 11.50 12.57
CA ARG A 153 15.36 11.61 11.84
C ARG A 153 15.98 13.01 11.92
N TRP A 154 15.18 14.05 11.72
CA TRP A 154 15.65 15.42 11.53
C TRP A 154 15.25 16.36 12.67
N GLY A 155 14.36 15.93 13.59
CA GLY A 155 13.81 16.78 14.64
C GLY A 155 12.72 17.72 14.14
N ASN A 156 12.27 18.62 15.01
CA ASN A 156 11.09 19.47 14.75
C ASN A 156 11.41 20.97 14.64
N ASN A 157 12.68 21.37 14.77
CA ASN A 157 13.14 22.77 14.71
C ASN A 157 13.86 23.06 13.39
N THR A 158 13.33 22.58 12.26
CA THR A 158 14.00 22.61 10.95
C THR A 158 13.21 23.39 9.89
N GLY A 159 12.35 24.31 10.33
CA GLY A 159 11.41 25.04 9.43
C GLY A 159 10.06 24.34 9.24
N ILE A 160 9.99 23.03 9.54
CA ILE A 160 8.75 22.25 9.61
C ILE A 160 8.75 21.50 10.95
N ASN A 161 7.67 21.61 11.71
CA ASN A 161 7.43 20.78 12.89
C ASN A 161 6.70 19.51 12.46
N TYR A 162 7.46 18.51 11.99
CA TYR A 162 6.92 17.27 11.44
C TYR A 162 6.01 16.52 12.43
N LYS A 163 6.36 16.54 13.73
CA LYS A 163 5.54 15.91 14.77
C LYS A 163 4.16 16.58 14.88
N ALA A 164 4.13 17.92 14.90
CA ALA A 164 2.88 18.67 14.97
C ALA A 164 2.02 18.46 13.72
N GLU A 165 2.63 18.34 12.54
CA GLU A 165 1.93 18.06 11.29
C GLU A 165 1.31 16.64 11.30
N ALA A 166 2.05 15.63 11.73
CA ALA A 166 1.52 14.28 11.91
C ALA A 166 0.37 14.24 12.92
N GLN A 167 0.53 14.94 14.05
CA GLN A 167 -0.48 15.01 15.11
C GLN A 167 -1.76 15.71 14.65
N HIS A 168 -1.63 16.76 13.83
CA HIS A 168 -2.77 17.44 13.25
C HIS A 168 -3.60 16.47 12.38
N ILE A 169 -2.96 15.72 11.48
CA ILE A 169 -3.66 14.74 10.64
C ILE A 169 -4.31 13.67 11.52
N LEU A 170 -3.57 13.09 12.48
CA LEU A 170 -4.08 12.06 13.39
C LEU A 170 -5.32 12.50 14.19
N ASN A 171 -5.40 13.78 14.54
CA ASN A 171 -6.59 14.33 15.21
C ASN A 171 -7.76 14.50 14.23
N CYS A 172 -7.47 14.91 12.99
CA CYS A 172 -8.48 15.18 11.98
C CYS A 172 -9.12 13.93 11.39
N ILE A 173 -8.40 12.79 11.35
CA ILE A 173 -8.93 11.53 10.80
C ILE A 173 -9.86 10.76 11.75
N GLN A 174 -10.08 11.26 12.98
CA GLN A 174 -11.00 10.67 13.93
C GLN A 174 -12.46 10.86 13.47
N PRO A 175 -13.39 9.99 13.89
CA PRO A 175 -14.80 10.11 13.55
C PRO A 175 -15.36 11.50 13.91
N ARG A 176 -15.94 12.16 12.95
CA ARG A 176 -16.58 13.48 13.11
C ARG A 176 -17.81 13.63 12.22
N GLU A 177 -18.73 14.52 12.63
CA GLU A 177 -19.91 14.82 11.84
C GLU A 177 -19.50 15.48 10.50
N TYR A 178 -20.18 15.07 9.44
CA TYR A 178 -19.95 15.53 8.08
C TYR A 178 -21.29 15.70 7.35
N THR A 179 -21.46 16.82 6.66
CA THR A 179 -22.63 17.06 5.81
C THR A 179 -22.17 17.11 4.36
N PRO A 180 -22.51 16.12 3.53
CA PRO A 180 -22.13 16.12 2.12
C PRO A 180 -22.59 17.38 1.41
N ALA A 181 -21.74 18.00 0.59
CA ALA A 181 -22.14 19.12 -0.25
C ALA A 181 -23.16 18.64 -1.29
N PRO A 182 -24.18 19.47 -1.65
CA PRO A 182 -25.07 19.16 -2.76
C PRO A 182 -24.26 18.95 -4.05
N ARG A 183 -24.47 17.84 -4.74
CA ARG A 183 -23.75 17.56 -5.98
C ARG A 183 -24.11 18.57 -7.07
N ARG A 184 -23.15 19.35 -7.52
CA ARG A 184 -23.22 20.03 -8.83
C ARG A 184 -22.83 18.98 -9.89
N GLY A 185 -23.75 18.66 -10.78
CA GLY A 185 -23.75 17.56 -11.73
C GLY A 185 -22.40 17.14 -12.32
N GLY A 186 -22.18 15.84 -12.40
CA GLY A 186 -21.14 15.16 -13.19
C GLY A 186 -20.02 14.54 -12.37
N GLY A 187 -19.96 13.20 -12.32
CA GLY A 187 -18.77 12.47 -11.91
C GLY A 187 -18.82 11.74 -10.57
N GLY A 188 -19.96 11.24 -10.15
CA GLY A 188 -20.07 10.27 -9.06
C GLY A 188 -20.96 9.11 -9.47
N PHE A 189 -20.92 7.99 -8.75
CA PHE A 189 -21.80 6.85 -9.03
C PHE A 189 -23.27 7.31 -8.94
N PRO A 190 -24.00 7.43 -10.07
CA PRO A 190 -25.38 7.92 -10.05
C PRO A 190 -26.28 6.97 -9.26
N GLY A 191 -27.10 7.50 -8.36
CA GLY A 191 -28.15 6.74 -7.68
C GLY A 191 -27.88 6.36 -6.22
N PHE A 192 -26.67 6.57 -5.68
CA PHE A 192 -26.32 6.15 -4.31
C PHE A 192 -26.58 7.22 -3.24
N ASP A 193 -26.51 8.50 -3.58
CA ASP A 193 -26.58 9.58 -2.61
C ASP A 193 -27.95 10.25 -2.45
N SER A 194 -28.95 9.88 -3.25
CA SER A 194 -30.26 10.53 -3.19
C SER A 194 -31.11 10.17 -1.94
N GLN A 195 -30.70 9.17 -1.15
CA GLN A 195 -31.44 8.74 0.03
C GLN A 195 -30.79 9.07 1.39
N GLN A 196 -29.57 9.61 1.41
CA GLN A 196 -28.91 10.02 2.66
C GLN A 196 -28.80 11.56 2.73
N GLN A 197 -29.94 12.21 2.94
CA GLN A 197 -30.00 13.63 3.32
C GLN A 197 -29.92 13.74 4.84
N GLY A 198 -28.74 14.02 5.38
CA GLY A 198 -28.53 14.23 6.80
C GLY A 198 -27.06 14.21 7.19
N PRO A 199 -26.72 14.57 8.42
CA PRO A 199 -25.36 14.45 8.93
C PRO A 199 -24.86 13.02 8.80
N GLN A 200 -23.69 12.86 8.21
CA GLN A 200 -22.95 11.61 8.11
C GLN A 200 -21.71 11.71 8.98
N LYS A 201 -21.02 10.62 9.21
CA LYS A 201 -19.71 10.65 9.86
C LYS A 201 -18.61 10.50 8.82
N MET A 202 -17.54 11.28 8.98
CA MET A 202 -16.31 11.10 8.24
C MET A 202 -15.27 10.46 9.15
N TYR A 203 -14.58 9.43 8.69
CA TYR A 203 -13.53 8.73 9.44
C TYR A 203 -12.61 7.94 8.49
N LEU A 204 -11.33 7.89 8.82
CA LEU A 204 -10.36 7.08 8.08
C LEU A 204 -10.45 5.60 8.46
N ILE A 205 -10.62 5.33 9.75
CA ILE A 205 -10.75 3.99 10.31
C ILE A 205 -12.21 3.78 10.74
N ASP A 206 -12.83 2.75 10.21
CA ASP A 206 -14.20 2.40 10.57
C ASP A 206 -14.30 2.11 12.07
N PRO A 207 -15.20 2.78 12.80
CA PRO A 207 -15.26 2.71 14.26
C PRO A 207 -15.70 1.34 14.80
N GLU A 208 -16.38 0.52 14.00
CA GLU A 208 -16.89 -0.80 14.42
C GLU A 208 -15.88 -1.90 14.12
N THR A 209 -15.36 -1.92 12.88
CA THR A 209 -14.44 -2.96 12.44
C THR A 209 -12.98 -2.67 12.81
N ARG A 210 -12.61 -1.40 13.03
CA ARG A 210 -11.22 -0.92 13.19
C ARG A 210 -10.37 -1.14 11.96
N LEU A 211 -10.98 -1.22 10.80
CA LEU A 211 -10.32 -1.36 9.52
C LEU A 211 -10.34 -0.04 8.76
N ILE A 212 -9.35 0.14 7.89
CA ILE A 212 -9.27 1.33 7.03
C ILE A 212 -10.40 1.32 6.00
N THR A 213 -11.00 2.48 5.78
CA THR A 213 -12.00 2.68 4.73
C THR A 213 -11.33 2.90 3.37
N PHE A 214 -12.01 2.60 2.28
CA PHE A 214 -11.52 2.96 0.94
C PHE A 214 -11.47 4.49 0.76
N THR A 215 -12.54 5.18 1.17
CA THR A 215 -12.54 6.65 1.32
C THR A 215 -13.15 7.04 2.66
N PRO A 216 -12.75 8.16 3.29
CA PRO A 216 -13.23 8.55 4.61
C PRO A 216 -14.69 9.03 4.65
N ASP A 217 -15.32 9.19 3.49
CA ASP A 217 -16.72 9.60 3.35
C ASP A 217 -17.43 8.89 2.20
N GLY A 218 -18.75 8.97 2.19
CA GLY A 218 -19.60 8.46 1.11
C GLY A 218 -19.62 6.94 0.99
N PHE A 219 -19.77 6.43 -0.23
CA PHE A 219 -19.89 5.00 -0.48
C PHE A 219 -18.63 4.21 -0.12
N GLY A 220 -17.45 4.80 -0.29
CA GLY A 220 -16.17 4.13 0.01
C GLY A 220 -15.95 3.81 1.47
N GLN A 221 -16.77 4.33 2.40
CA GLN A 221 -16.77 3.90 3.80
C GLN A 221 -17.32 2.50 4.04
N ARG A 222 -18.00 1.91 3.07
CA ARG A 222 -18.69 0.61 3.21
C ARG A 222 -17.82 -0.59 2.87
N PHE A 223 -16.63 -0.34 2.36
CA PHE A 223 -15.70 -1.36 1.92
C PHE A 223 -14.25 -0.87 2.06
N THR A 224 -13.32 -1.74 1.79
CA THR A 224 -11.89 -1.47 1.89
C THR A 224 -11.13 -2.00 0.68
N ASP A 225 -9.90 -1.54 0.53
CA ASP A 225 -8.89 -2.09 -0.38
C ASP A 225 -7.85 -2.86 0.46
N PRO A 226 -7.61 -4.15 0.19
CA PRO A 226 -6.58 -4.91 0.91
C PRO A 226 -5.20 -4.27 0.87
N SER A 227 -4.87 -3.53 -0.18
CA SER A 227 -3.59 -2.82 -0.30
C SER A 227 -3.44 -1.61 0.62
N TYR A 228 -4.53 -1.11 1.19
CA TYR A 228 -4.51 -0.03 2.18
C TYR A 228 -4.16 -0.53 3.58
N HIS A 229 -4.14 -1.84 3.79
CA HIS A 229 -3.82 -2.44 5.08
C HIS A 229 -2.31 -2.57 5.26
N ILE A 230 -1.75 -1.69 6.11
CA ILE A 230 -0.34 -1.68 6.50
C ILE A 230 -0.28 -1.71 8.03
N PRO A 231 -0.47 -2.91 8.65
CA PRO A 231 -0.68 -3.02 10.10
C PRO A 231 0.43 -2.37 10.93
N VAL A 232 1.67 -2.49 10.48
CA VAL A 232 2.82 -1.96 11.22
C VAL A 232 2.85 -0.42 11.27
N PHE A 233 2.16 0.29 10.38
CA PHE A 233 2.05 1.76 10.49
C PHE A 233 1.27 2.17 11.74
N TYR A 234 0.23 1.41 12.10
CA TYR A 234 -0.49 1.64 13.36
C TYR A 234 0.39 1.40 14.59
N GLU A 235 1.29 0.41 14.55
CA GLU A 235 2.27 0.22 15.63
C GLU A 235 3.29 1.38 15.72
N VAL A 236 3.72 1.92 14.59
CA VAL A 236 4.54 3.15 14.54
C VAL A 236 3.78 4.32 15.16
N TRP A 237 2.46 4.47 14.88
CA TRP A 237 1.64 5.52 15.47
C TRP A 237 1.46 5.31 16.98
N ALA A 238 1.19 4.07 17.42
CA ALA A 238 1.11 3.72 18.84
C ALA A 238 2.38 4.10 19.60
N LYS A 239 3.55 3.96 18.95
CA LYS A 239 4.85 4.24 19.56
C LYS A 239 5.25 5.73 19.54
N TYR A 240 4.92 6.46 18.45
CA TYR A 240 5.51 7.79 18.22
C TYR A 240 4.50 8.95 18.17
N ALA A 241 3.19 8.67 18.10
CA ALA A 241 2.21 9.75 17.94
C ALA A 241 2.00 10.61 19.19
N ASP A 242 2.17 10.09 20.41
CA ASP A 242 1.88 10.76 21.69
C ASP A 242 0.45 11.32 21.76
N ASP A 243 -0.51 10.61 21.17
CA ASP A 243 -1.91 11.04 21.04
C ASP A 243 -2.84 10.38 22.09
N GLY A 244 -2.26 9.59 23.01
CA GLY A 244 -2.98 8.86 24.04
C GLY A 244 -3.81 7.68 23.53
N ARG A 245 -3.66 7.28 22.27
CA ARG A 245 -4.45 6.24 21.60
C ARG A 245 -3.65 4.98 21.23
N SER A 246 -2.57 4.70 21.94
CA SER A 246 -1.70 3.55 21.63
C SER A 246 -2.48 2.23 21.54
N ASP A 247 -3.34 1.94 22.51
CA ASP A 247 -4.16 0.70 22.51
C ASP A 247 -5.12 0.64 21.31
N TYR A 248 -5.69 1.78 20.93
CA TYR A 248 -6.53 1.87 19.73
C TYR A 248 -5.76 1.50 18.47
N TRP A 249 -4.57 2.06 18.30
CA TRP A 249 -3.73 1.78 17.12
C TRP A 249 -3.23 0.33 17.10
N LEU A 250 -2.88 -0.23 18.25
CA LEU A 250 -2.51 -1.65 18.37
C LEU A 250 -3.69 -2.58 18.02
N ASP A 251 -4.93 -2.23 18.41
CA ASP A 251 -6.12 -2.99 18.00
C ASP A 251 -6.36 -2.89 16.48
N CYS A 252 -6.18 -1.70 15.88
CA CYS A 252 -6.23 -1.53 14.42
C CYS A 252 -5.20 -2.43 13.71
N ALA A 253 -3.95 -2.48 14.20
CA ALA A 253 -2.92 -3.35 13.65
C ALA A 253 -3.32 -4.83 13.70
N LYS A 254 -3.79 -5.29 14.85
CA LYS A 254 -4.25 -6.67 15.06
C LYS A 254 -5.40 -7.04 14.12
N ARG A 255 -6.41 -6.18 14.00
CA ARG A 255 -7.57 -6.43 13.13
C ARG A 255 -7.22 -6.37 11.65
N SER A 256 -6.32 -5.47 11.27
CA SER A 256 -5.82 -5.37 9.89
C SER A 256 -5.07 -6.64 9.48
N ARG A 257 -4.24 -7.26 10.35
CA ARG A 257 -3.64 -8.58 10.11
C ARG A 257 -4.70 -9.67 9.93
N ALA A 258 -5.65 -9.75 10.86
CA ALA A 258 -6.74 -10.72 10.78
C ALA A 258 -7.61 -10.54 9.51
N PHE A 259 -7.77 -9.32 9.03
CA PHE A 259 -8.45 -9.02 7.76
C PHE A 259 -7.64 -9.56 6.56
N LEU A 260 -6.32 -9.33 6.50
CA LEU A 260 -5.47 -9.83 5.42
C LEU A 260 -5.52 -11.36 5.28
N HIS A 261 -5.68 -12.09 6.40
CA HIS A 261 -5.91 -13.54 6.35
C HIS A 261 -7.17 -13.91 5.56
N LYS A 262 -8.25 -13.12 5.70
CA LYS A 262 -9.53 -13.38 5.03
C LYS A 262 -9.56 -12.88 3.59
N ALA A 263 -8.88 -11.76 3.32
CA ALA A 263 -8.87 -11.13 2.01
C ALA A 263 -7.97 -11.85 0.99
N THR A 264 -7.04 -12.71 1.45
CA THR A 264 -6.13 -13.45 0.57
C THR A 264 -6.61 -14.89 0.34
N ASN A 265 -6.55 -15.34 -0.91
CA ASN A 265 -6.96 -16.69 -1.29
C ASN A 265 -6.01 -17.74 -0.67
N GLU A 266 -6.58 -18.78 -0.07
CA GLU A 266 -5.82 -19.83 0.64
C GLU A 266 -4.93 -20.69 -0.28
N LYS A 267 -5.19 -20.75 -1.58
CA LYS A 267 -4.42 -21.53 -2.53
C LYS A 267 -3.38 -20.71 -3.28
N THR A 268 -3.80 -19.54 -3.79
CA THR A 268 -2.97 -18.70 -4.66
C THR A 268 -2.23 -17.60 -3.91
N GLY A 269 -2.73 -17.15 -2.76
CA GLY A 269 -2.26 -15.95 -2.08
C GLY A 269 -2.76 -14.65 -2.71
N LEU A 270 -3.50 -14.70 -3.82
CA LEU A 270 -4.05 -13.51 -4.49
C LEU A 270 -5.16 -12.88 -3.64
N ASN A 271 -5.30 -11.59 -3.74
CA ASN A 271 -6.36 -10.80 -3.09
C ASN A 271 -7.13 -9.98 -4.12
N PRO A 272 -8.40 -9.65 -3.86
CA PRO A 272 -9.12 -8.71 -4.71
C PRO A 272 -8.53 -7.30 -4.62
N ASP A 273 -8.83 -6.48 -5.61
CA ASP A 273 -8.55 -5.05 -5.63
C ASP A 273 -9.35 -4.31 -4.55
N MET A 274 -10.63 -4.67 -4.42
CA MET A 274 -11.52 -4.16 -3.38
C MET A 274 -12.40 -5.28 -2.84
N CYS A 275 -12.75 -5.23 -1.55
CA CYS A 275 -13.63 -6.21 -0.92
C CYS A 275 -14.37 -5.62 0.30
N ASN A 276 -15.37 -6.35 0.78
CA ASN A 276 -16.03 -6.05 2.04
C ASN A 276 -15.06 -6.22 3.23
N TYR A 277 -15.39 -5.65 4.40
CA TYR A 277 -14.57 -5.74 5.62
C TYR A 277 -14.39 -7.17 6.18
N ASP A 278 -15.19 -8.12 5.71
CA ASP A 278 -15.03 -9.54 6.05
C ASP A 278 -14.17 -10.32 5.03
N GLY A 279 -13.64 -9.63 4.01
CA GLY A 279 -12.85 -10.22 2.93
C GLY A 279 -13.68 -10.78 1.78
N SER A 280 -15.01 -10.77 1.87
CA SER A 280 -15.90 -11.26 0.82
C SER A 280 -15.94 -10.32 -0.39
N GLU A 281 -16.36 -10.84 -1.54
CA GLU A 281 -16.45 -10.09 -2.78
C GLU A 281 -17.38 -8.87 -2.65
N LEU A 282 -16.89 -7.71 -3.09
CA LEU A 282 -17.66 -6.48 -3.09
C LEU A 282 -18.75 -6.53 -4.16
N GLN A 283 -20.00 -6.54 -3.73
CA GLN A 283 -21.16 -6.44 -4.61
C GLN A 283 -21.43 -4.96 -4.91
N MET A 284 -21.07 -4.51 -6.12
CA MET A 284 -21.42 -3.16 -6.55
C MET A 284 -22.93 -3.05 -6.76
N PRO A 285 -23.61 -2.03 -6.21
CA PRO A 285 -25.04 -1.89 -6.32
C PRO A 285 -25.49 -1.75 -7.78
N ARG A 286 -26.63 -2.36 -8.10
CA ARG A 286 -27.30 -2.13 -9.38
C ARG A 286 -27.91 -0.74 -9.38
N PHE A 287 -27.63 0.03 -10.43
CA PHE A 287 -28.18 1.37 -10.55
C PHE A 287 -29.63 1.32 -11.11
N PRO A 288 -30.62 1.84 -10.36
CA PRO A 288 -31.97 2.02 -10.91
C PRO A 288 -31.92 2.98 -12.10
N GLY A 289 -32.56 2.64 -13.23
CA GLY A 289 -32.73 3.53 -14.36
C GLY A 289 -31.86 3.23 -15.60
N ARG A 290 -30.99 2.21 -15.59
CA ARG A 290 -30.36 1.72 -16.82
C ARG A 290 -31.24 0.63 -17.48
N PRO A 291 -31.36 0.63 -18.83
CA PRO A 291 -32.11 -0.41 -19.54
C PRO A 291 -31.65 -1.81 -19.18
N GLN A 292 -32.58 -2.75 -19.09
CA GLN A 292 -32.33 -4.15 -18.69
C GLN A 292 -31.24 -4.86 -19.54
N GLN A 293 -31.06 -4.46 -20.80
CA GLN A 293 -30.01 -4.92 -21.70
C GLN A 293 -28.60 -4.48 -21.31
N GLN A 294 -28.47 -3.43 -20.50
CA GLN A 294 -27.20 -3.02 -19.88
C GLN A 294 -27.05 -3.55 -18.45
N GLN A 295 -28.04 -4.28 -17.96
CA GLN A 295 -28.05 -4.97 -16.67
C GLN A 295 -27.73 -6.48 -16.82
N ALA A 296 -27.24 -6.90 -17.99
CA ALA A 296 -26.73 -8.25 -18.18
C ALA A 296 -25.71 -8.56 -17.07
N ALA A 297 -25.87 -9.69 -16.41
CA ALA A 297 -25.14 -10.29 -15.29
C ALA A 297 -24.26 -9.33 -14.46
N PRO A 298 -24.16 -9.41 -13.14
CA PRO A 298 -23.31 -8.50 -12.40
C PRO A 298 -21.97 -8.44 -13.15
N ARG A 299 -21.70 -7.29 -13.81
CA ARG A 299 -20.42 -7.10 -14.47
C ARG A 299 -19.43 -7.36 -13.35
N ARG A 300 -18.65 -8.41 -13.44
CA ARG A 300 -17.42 -8.52 -12.69
C ARG A 300 -16.61 -7.31 -13.14
N ASN A 301 -16.73 -6.19 -12.42
CA ASN A 301 -16.05 -4.93 -12.78
C ASN A 301 -14.54 -5.01 -12.55
N GLY A 302 -14.01 -6.23 -12.35
CA GLY A 302 -12.60 -6.51 -12.06
C GLY A 302 -12.15 -6.09 -10.67
N SER A 303 -12.97 -5.43 -9.84
CA SER A 303 -12.60 -5.07 -8.47
C SER A 303 -12.41 -6.28 -7.56
N SER A 304 -12.99 -7.42 -7.89
CA SER A 304 -12.76 -8.71 -7.26
C SER A 304 -11.55 -9.49 -7.80
N ASN A 305 -10.80 -8.90 -8.75
CA ASN A 305 -9.61 -9.51 -9.31
C ASN A 305 -8.35 -8.97 -8.63
N PHE A 306 -7.29 -9.77 -8.64
CA PHE A 306 -5.93 -9.32 -8.32
C PHE A 306 -5.41 -8.50 -9.49
N ARG A 307 -5.16 -7.21 -9.27
CA ARG A 307 -4.71 -6.28 -10.29
C ARG A 307 -4.22 -4.99 -9.64
N TYR A 308 -3.33 -4.27 -10.29
CA TYR A 308 -2.85 -2.94 -9.97
C TYR A 308 -2.62 -2.69 -8.46
N ASP A 309 -3.58 -2.11 -7.73
CA ASP A 309 -3.42 -1.83 -6.29
C ASP A 309 -3.18 -3.10 -5.46
N SER A 310 -3.76 -4.23 -5.87
CA SER A 310 -3.55 -5.53 -5.23
C SER A 310 -2.06 -5.95 -5.18
N TRP A 311 -1.21 -5.46 -6.10
CA TRP A 311 0.22 -5.81 -6.11
C TRP A 311 0.96 -5.31 -4.88
N ARG A 312 0.44 -4.29 -4.20
CA ARG A 312 1.05 -3.77 -2.96
C ARG A 312 0.95 -4.73 -1.78
N VAL A 313 -0.05 -5.61 -1.76
CA VAL A 313 -0.31 -6.50 -0.63
C VAL A 313 0.88 -7.40 -0.27
N PRO A 314 1.55 -8.09 -1.22
CA PRO A 314 2.76 -8.86 -0.91
C PRO A 314 3.85 -8.03 -0.23
N MET A 315 4.04 -6.80 -0.69
CA MET A 315 5.05 -5.89 -0.13
C MET A 315 4.62 -5.35 1.25
N ASN A 316 3.34 -5.03 1.46
CA ASN A 316 2.82 -4.57 2.75
C ASN A 316 2.90 -5.66 3.83
N ILE A 317 2.60 -6.91 3.48
CA ILE A 317 2.77 -8.05 4.39
C ILE A 317 4.26 -8.26 4.72
N THR A 318 5.14 -8.08 3.73
CA THR A 318 6.59 -8.12 3.94
C THR A 318 7.05 -7.02 4.88
N LEU A 319 6.57 -5.80 4.71
CA LEU A 319 6.88 -4.67 5.60
C LEU A 319 6.45 -4.95 7.04
N ASP A 320 5.25 -5.49 7.23
CA ASP A 320 4.74 -5.85 8.55
C ASP A 320 5.57 -6.96 9.19
N TYR A 321 6.04 -7.93 8.40
CA TYR A 321 6.96 -8.98 8.87
C TYR A 321 8.31 -8.41 9.33
N GLU A 322 8.92 -7.52 8.54
CA GLU A 322 10.24 -6.95 8.84
C GLU A 322 10.21 -6.01 10.05
N TRP A 323 9.15 -5.21 10.19
CA TRP A 323 9.10 -4.17 11.21
C TRP A 323 8.47 -4.64 12.52
N SER A 324 7.55 -5.59 12.48
CA SER A 324 6.83 -6.10 13.66
C SER A 324 7.11 -7.57 13.91
N GLY A 325 6.92 -8.43 12.91
CA GLY A 325 6.98 -9.88 13.07
C GLY A 325 5.83 -10.47 13.91
N ALA A 326 4.82 -9.68 14.25
CA ALA A 326 3.71 -10.10 15.12
C ALA A 326 2.87 -11.26 14.55
N ASP A 327 2.91 -11.44 13.23
CA ASP A 327 2.17 -12.48 12.51
C ASP A 327 3.09 -13.37 11.63
N ALA A 328 4.33 -13.49 12.03
CA ALA A 328 5.42 -14.06 11.24
C ALA A 328 5.14 -15.46 10.68
N VAL A 329 4.38 -16.30 11.40
CA VAL A 329 4.07 -17.67 10.95
C VAL A 329 3.18 -17.63 9.70
N TRP A 330 2.07 -16.89 9.78
CA TRP A 330 1.15 -16.75 8.65
C TRP A 330 1.78 -15.99 7.49
N GLN A 331 2.54 -14.93 7.78
CA GLN A 331 3.21 -14.11 6.76
C GLN A 331 4.19 -14.92 5.92
N ARG A 332 4.95 -15.84 6.54
CA ARG A 332 5.81 -16.77 5.80
C ARG A 332 5.01 -17.75 4.95
N GLN A 333 3.93 -18.32 5.49
CA GLN A 333 3.04 -19.19 4.71
C GLN A 333 2.41 -18.46 3.52
N TYR A 334 2.07 -17.19 3.70
CA TYR A 334 1.58 -16.31 2.63
C TYR A 334 2.65 -16.11 1.56
N GLY A 335 3.88 -15.73 1.95
CA GLY A 335 4.99 -15.54 1.02
C GLY A 335 5.29 -16.77 0.17
N GLU A 336 5.35 -17.94 0.80
CA GLU A 336 5.52 -19.23 0.11
C GLU A 336 4.39 -19.49 -0.90
N ARG A 337 3.16 -19.20 -0.53
CA ARG A 337 1.97 -19.43 -1.34
C ARG A 337 1.92 -18.54 -2.57
N ILE A 338 2.09 -17.22 -2.37
CA ILE A 338 2.04 -16.26 -3.48
C ILE A 338 3.19 -16.48 -4.48
N GLN A 339 4.41 -16.71 -3.99
CA GLN A 339 5.53 -16.99 -4.88
C GLN A 339 5.39 -18.34 -5.59
N ASN A 340 4.88 -19.39 -4.95
CA ASN A 340 4.62 -20.66 -5.61
C ASN A 340 3.58 -20.50 -6.73
N PHE A 341 2.54 -19.71 -6.52
CA PHE A 341 1.57 -19.41 -7.57
C PHE A 341 2.24 -18.75 -8.76
N PHE A 342 2.92 -17.63 -8.57
CA PHE A 342 3.56 -16.90 -9.69
C PHE A 342 4.70 -17.69 -10.33
N TYR A 343 5.42 -18.48 -9.57
CA TYR A 343 6.42 -19.40 -10.11
C TYR A 343 5.82 -20.42 -11.08
N SER A 344 4.63 -20.94 -10.76
CA SER A 344 3.91 -21.88 -11.63
C SER A 344 3.43 -21.24 -12.94
N GLN A 345 3.27 -19.91 -12.96
CA GLN A 345 2.94 -19.15 -14.16
C GLN A 345 4.18 -18.86 -15.04
N GLY A 346 5.38 -19.06 -14.49
CA GLY A 346 6.67 -18.77 -15.10
C GLY A 346 7.19 -17.37 -14.79
N ILE A 347 8.42 -17.29 -14.27
CA ILE A 347 9.05 -16.05 -13.77
C ILE A 347 9.01 -14.91 -14.79
N ASP A 348 9.24 -15.21 -16.06
CA ASP A 348 9.30 -14.22 -17.14
C ASP A 348 7.98 -14.11 -17.94
N LYS A 349 6.91 -14.79 -17.47
CA LYS A 349 5.66 -14.96 -18.24
C LYS A 349 4.39 -14.59 -17.51
N PHE A 350 4.40 -14.55 -16.17
CA PHE A 350 3.22 -14.17 -15.42
C PHE A 350 2.75 -12.78 -15.82
N VAL A 351 1.45 -12.57 -15.74
CA VAL A 351 0.83 -11.30 -16.11
C VAL A 351 0.38 -10.53 -14.86
N ASP A 352 -0.03 -9.30 -15.08
CA ASP A 352 -0.34 -8.31 -14.05
C ASP A 352 -1.76 -8.38 -13.50
N GLN A 353 -2.61 -9.25 -14.05
CA GLN A 353 -3.99 -9.40 -13.59
C GLN A 353 -4.42 -10.87 -13.59
N TYR A 354 -5.09 -11.29 -12.51
CA TYR A 354 -5.68 -12.61 -12.33
C TYR A 354 -7.00 -12.49 -11.57
N ARG A 355 -7.92 -13.44 -11.78
CA ARG A 355 -8.95 -13.69 -10.77
C ARG A 355 -8.30 -14.28 -9.53
N VAL A 356 -8.89 -14.10 -8.36
CA VAL A 356 -8.28 -14.57 -7.08
C VAL A 356 -8.11 -16.10 -7.01
N ASP A 357 -8.84 -16.86 -7.84
CA ASP A 357 -8.69 -18.31 -7.98
C ASP A 357 -7.47 -18.71 -8.85
N GLY A 358 -6.77 -17.73 -9.44
CA GLY A 358 -5.61 -17.93 -10.30
C GLY A 358 -5.90 -18.03 -11.79
N SER A 359 -7.16 -18.01 -12.21
CA SER A 359 -7.54 -17.98 -13.64
C SER A 359 -7.32 -16.57 -14.22
N LEU A 360 -7.13 -16.51 -15.55
CA LEU A 360 -6.97 -15.23 -16.24
C LEU A 360 -8.31 -14.51 -16.39
N PRO A 361 -8.34 -13.17 -16.20
CA PRO A 361 -9.51 -12.36 -16.53
C PRO A 361 -9.70 -12.26 -18.04
N GLU A 362 -10.93 -12.00 -18.47
CA GLU A 362 -11.29 -11.92 -19.89
C GLU A 362 -12.10 -10.66 -20.19
N GLY A 363 -11.96 -10.16 -21.42
CA GLY A 363 -12.78 -9.08 -21.95
C GLY A 363 -12.80 -7.83 -21.06
N ASP A 364 -13.99 -7.48 -20.56
CA ASP A 364 -14.18 -6.26 -19.75
C ASP A 364 -13.66 -6.38 -18.29
N GLU A 365 -13.26 -7.57 -17.87
CA GLU A 365 -12.61 -7.76 -16.56
C GLU A 365 -11.17 -7.22 -16.55
N ILE A 366 -10.51 -7.19 -17.72
CA ILE A 366 -9.14 -6.66 -17.85
C ILE A 366 -9.18 -5.16 -17.64
N LEU A 367 -8.43 -4.69 -16.63
CA LEU A 367 -8.30 -3.26 -16.36
C LEU A 367 -7.63 -2.57 -17.54
N GLN A 368 -8.23 -1.48 -17.99
CA GLN A 368 -7.64 -0.61 -18.99
C GLN A 368 -6.68 0.37 -18.31
N ALA A 369 -5.40 0.29 -18.66
CA ALA A 369 -4.39 1.23 -18.19
C ALA A 369 -3.78 2.00 -19.37
N GLY A 370 -3.69 3.32 -19.28
CA GLY A 370 -3.13 4.18 -20.33
C GLY A 370 -3.80 4.04 -21.70
N GLY A 371 -5.09 3.71 -21.74
CA GLY A 371 -5.81 3.47 -22.99
C GLY A 371 -5.73 2.04 -23.52
N PHE A 372 -4.93 1.18 -22.89
CA PHE A 372 -4.73 -0.21 -23.32
C PHE A 372 -5.46 -1.20 -22.40
N ARG A 373 -6.16 -2.15 -23.00
CA ARG A 373 -6.78 -3.29 -22.30
C ARG A 373 -5.98 -4.54 -22.65
N LYS A 374 -4.88 -4.77 -21.93
CA LYS A 374 -3.91 -5.82 -22.21
C LYS A 374 -3.27 -6.32 -20.92
N LEU A 375 -3.07 -7.63 -20.84
CA LEU A 375 -2.28 -8.23 -19.77
C LEU A 375 -0.78 -8.06 -20.08
N ARG A 376 0.02 -7.68 -19.06
CA ARG A 376 1.45 -7.41 -19.19
C ARG A 376 2.25 -8.07 -18.10
N HIS A 377 3.52 -8.30 -18.36
CA HIS A 377 4.49 -8.64 -17.32
C HIS A 377 5.03 -7.35 -16.70
N SER A 378 4.25 -6.75 -15.76
CA SER A 378 4.58 -5.45 -15.17
C SER A 378 5.73 -5.52 -14.18
N ILE A 379 6.66 -4.55 -14.27
CA ILE A 379 7.79 -4.45 -13.34
C ILE A 379 7.33 -4.12 -11.92
N GLY A 380 6.20 -3.44 -11.73
CA GLY A 380 5.62 -3.18 -10.42
C GLY A 380 5.27 -4.49 -9.70
N LEU A 381 4.60 -5.41 -10.40
CA LEU A 381 4.28 -6.73 -9.84
C LEU A 381 5.55 -7.58 -9.62
N VAL A 382 6.48 -7.61 -10.59
CA VAL A 382 7.79 -8.28 -10.40
C VAL A 382 8.47 -7.79 -9.14
N SER A 383 8.41 -6.48 -8.89
CA SER A 383 9.05 -5.83 -7.75
C SER A 383 8.43 -6.24 -6.41
N THR A 384 7.12 -6.23 -6.30
CA THR A 384 6.45 -6.57 -5.04
C THR A 384 6.57 -8.05 -4.71
N LEU A 385 6.57 -8.92 -5.73
CA LEU A 385 6.83 -10.35 -5.56
C LEU A 385 8.29 -10.64 -5.17
N ALA A 386 9.24 -9.88 -5.71
CA ALA A 386 10.64 -9.98 -5.27
C ALA A 386 10.80 -9.55 -3.81
N ALA A 387 10.14 -8.46 -3.36
CA ALA A 387 10.15 -8.07 -1.95
C ALA A 387 9.62 -9.19 -1.04
N ALA A 388 8.57 -9.92 -1.47
CA ALA A 388 8.02 -11.06 -0.73
C ALA A 388 9.03 -12.21 -0.53
N SER A 389 10.18 -12.23 -1.23
CA SER A 389 11.26 -13.20 -1.01
C SER A 389 11.83 -13.15 0.42
N ILE A 390 11.66 -12.04 1.13
CA ILE A 390 12.01 -11.88 2.54
C ILE A 390 11.24 -12.86 3.43
N LEU A 391 9.99 -13.17 3.05
CA LEU A 391 9.11 -14.09 3.77
C LEU A 391 9.44 -15.56 3.51
N CYS A 392 10.08 -15.86 2.37
CA CYS A 392 10.20 -17.20 1.82
C CYS A 392 11.49 -17.92 2.25
N GLN A 393 11.39 -19.25 2.35
CA GLN A 393 12.53 -20.11 2.66
C GLN A 393 12.96 -21.01 1.49
N HIS A 394 12.07 -21.23 0.50
CA HIS A 394 12.38 -22.05 -0.67
C HIS A 394 13.43 -21.40 -1.58
N GLU A 395 14.18 -22.21 -2.30
CA GLU A 395 15.26 -21.74 -3.18
C GLU A 395 14.78 -20.90 -4.38
N LYS A 396 13.54 -21.12 -4.85
CA LYS A 396 12.92 -20.36 -5.95
C LYS A 396 12.88 -18.84 -5.70
N LYS A 397 12.90 -18.40 -4.43
CA LYS A 397 12.94 -16.96 -4.08
C LYS A 397 14.07 -16.21 -4.75
N LYS A 398 15.21 -16.90 -5.03
CA LYS A 398 16.33 -16.28 -5.74
C LYS A 398 15.95 -15.85 -7.15
N GLU A 399 15.12 -16.61 -7.85
CA GLU A 399 14.69 -16.27 -9.19
C GLU A 399 13.86 -15.00 -9.23
N PHE A 400 13.00 -14.75 -8.22
CA PHE A 400 12.25 -13.50 -8.08
C PHE A 400 13.19 -12.30 -7.82
N VAL A 401 14.18 -12.48 -6.95
CA VAL A 401 15.18 -11.43 -6.67
C VAL A 401 16.03 -11.14 -7.92
N ASP A 402 16.46 -12.18 -8.64
CA ASP A 402 17.22 -12.04 -9.89
C ASP A 402 16.38 -11.39 -11.00
N ALA A 403 15.07 -11.72 -11.08
CA ALA A 403 14.16 -11.10 -12.04
C ALA A 403 14.07 -9.57 -11.81
N LEU A 404 13.87 -9.14 -10.56
CA LEU A 404 13.88 -7.71 -10.22
C LEU A 404 15.24 -7.06 -10.54
N TRP A 405 16.36 -7.70 -10.16
CA TRP A 405 17.69 -7.14 -10.39
C TRP A 405 17.97 -6.88 -11.86
N LYS A 406 17.54 -7.80 -12.72
CA LYS A 406 17.73 -7.75 -14.18
C LYS A 406 16.70 -6.90 -14.91
N ALA A 407 15.55 -6.66 -14.28
CA ALA A 407 14.43 -5.97 -14.91
C ALA A 407 14.82 -4.54 -15.34
N ARG A 408 14.50 -4.22 -16.58
CA ARG A 408 14.64 -2.88 -17.13
C ARG A 408 13.32 -2.14 -17.04
N HIS A 409 13.38 -0.93 -16.50
CA HIS A 409 12.21 -0.06 -16.41
C HIS A 409 12.16 0.83 -17.65
N GLU A 410 11.55 0.32 -18.69
CA GLU A 410 11.49 0.94 -20.02
C GLU A 410 10.12 0.67 -20.67
N PRO A 411 9.70 1.44 -21.68
CA PRO A 411 8.43 1.23 -22.37
C PRO A 411 8.31 -0.17 -23.00
N PHE A 412 7.10 -0.73 -22.95
CA PHE A 412 6.74 -1.92 -23.69
C PHE A 412 6.76 -1.65 -25.21
N GLU A 413 6.79 -2.71 -26.03
CA GLU A 413 6.78 -2.60 -27.50
C GLU A 413 5.60 -1.79 -28.05
N ASP A 414 4.46 -1.81 -27.36
CA ASP A 414 3.26 -1.04 -27.74
C ASP A 414 3.29 0.41 -27.23
N GLY A 415 4.41 0.86 -26.66
CA GLY A 415 4.60 2.21 -26.14
C GLY A 415 4.01 2.46 -24.74
N TYR A 416 3.38 1.46 -24.13
CA TYR A 416 2.92 1.61 -22.73
C TYR A 416 4.11 1.67 -21.78
N PHE A 417 4.11 2.65 -20.89
CA PHE A 417 5.14 2.81 -19.87
C PHE A 417 4.55 3.43 -18.61
N ASP A 418 4.77 2.82 -17.47
CA ASP A 418 4.37 3.34 -16.17
C ASP A 418 5.58 3.77 -15.36
N ALA A 419 6.07 4.98 -15.59
CA ALA A 419 7.17 5.56 -14.81
C ALA A 419 6.77 5.83 -13.35
N TYR A 420 5.49 6.06 -13.11
CA TYR A 420 4.95 6.44 -11.80
C TYR A 420 4.78 5.22 -10.88
N TYR A 421 3.77 4.39 -11.14
CA TYR A 421 3.42 3.30 -10.23
C TYR A 421 4.48 2.21 -10.22
N ASP A 422 4.84 1.69 -11.40
CA ASP A 422 5.88 0.68 -11.54
C ASP A 422 7.23 1.17 -10.99
N GLY A 423 7.60 2.43 -11.25
CA GLY A 423 8.85 3.02 -10.78
C GLY A 423 8.92 3.15 -9.27
N LEU A 424 7.84 3.60 -8.62
CA LEU A 424 7.75 3.74 -7.17
C LEU A 424 7.79 2.37 -6.48
N LEU A 425 7.01 1.38 -6.96
CA LEU A 425 7.02 0.02 -6.41
C LEU A 425 8.38 -0.65 -6.56
N ARG A 426 9.06 -0.44 -7.72
CA ARG A 426 10.42 -0.93 -7.95
C ARG A 426 11.40 -0.38 -6.91
N LEU A 427 11.34 0.91 -6.63
CA LEU A 427 12.24 1.53 -5.65
C LEU A 427 11.95 1.02 -4.23
N PHE A 428 10.69 0.90 -3.83
CA PHE A 428 10.34 0.28 -2.55
C PHE A 428 10.88 -1.15 -2.42
N ALA A 429 10.75 -1.98 -3.46
CA ALA A 429 11.26 -3.35 -3.44
C ALA A 429 12.79 -3.39 -3.29
N PHE A 430 13.54 -2.51 -3.97
CA PHE A 430 14.98 -2.38 -3.76
C PHE A 430 15.33 -1.95 -2.34
N MET A 431 14.56 -1.05 -1.74
CA MET A 431 14.76 -0.63 -0.35
C MET A 431 14.50 -1.79 0.64
N HIS A 432 13.43 -2.58 0.43
CA HIS A 432 13.15 -3.79 1.21
C HIS A 432 14.32 -4.79 1.13
N LEU A 433 14.64 -5.24 -0.07
CA LEU A 433 15.61 -6.29 -0.29
C LEU A 433 17.05 -5.89 0.08
N SER A 434 17.38 -4.61 0.06
CA SER A 434 18.68 -4.10 0.55
C SER A 434 18.72 -3.84 2.06
N GLY A 435 17.58 -4.01 2.76
CA GLY A 435 17.45 -3.69 4.19
C GLY A 435 17.52 -2.19 4.48
N ASN A 436 17.18 -1.33 3.52
CA ASN A 436 17.16 0.12 3.67
C ASN A 436 15.77 0.70 4.00
N TYR A 437 14.72 -0.13 4.03
CA TYR A 437 13.39 0.28 4.46
C TYR A 437 13.18 -0.07 5.93
N ARG A 438 13.35 0.92 6.81
CA ARG A 438 13.54 0.71 8.26
C ARG A 438 12.60 1.58 9.09
N ILE A 439 12.28 1.11 10.31
CA ILE A 439 11.76 2.01 11.35
C ILE A 439 12.86 3.02 11.68
N ILE A 440 12.53 4.31 11.59
CA ILE A 440 13.45 5.39 11.98
C ILE A 440 13.17 5.72 13.44
N GLU A 441 14.08 5.28 14.31
CA GLU A 441 14.01 5.49 15.74
C GLU A 441 14.32 6.95 16.09
N LYS A 442 13.73 7.45 17.19
CA LYS A 442 14.08 8.75 17.75
C LYS A 442 15.52 8.70 18.27
N LYS A 443 16.33 9.63 17.83
CA LYS A 443 17.70 9.80 18.32
C LYS A 443 17.74 10.32 19.75
#